data_182e238e6583ba9bdd1bc0d27aac6e9c
#
_entry.id   182e238e6583ba9bdd1bc0d27aac6e9c
#
_cell.length_a   1.000
_cell.length_b   1.000
_cell.length_c   1.000
_cell.angle_alpha   90.00
_cell.angle_beta   90.00
_cell.angle_gamma   90.00
#
_symmetry.space_group_name_H-M   'P 1'
#
loop_
_entity.id
_entity.type
_entity.pdbx_description
1 polymer ?
#
loop_
_entity_poly.entity_id
_entity_poly.type
_entity_poly.pdbx_seq_one_letter_code
_entity_poly.pdbx_strand_id
1 'polypeptide(L)'
;MDTQRLQRGPTRWAVGNLLVLAVLAAGISPQQTVAAPAPPNVLWIYLEDVSGWFSCAGETLIQTPNIDRLAAEGTRFTRFYTSAGVCSATRSAVMLGAMQTTFGVHNHRSSRNSAKGTKHDGIGMIHLPDGVVPLPQWCRQHGVFTFNEGGKDDFNFVFDLDDFYDFCPRSRGWGPALTVAGDCWKGREPGQAFFGQVQLAGGKYGRGRRASPAPQVVDRAAVPVPPYYPDIPEVREWIGYHYDCLVKTDEQVGEILAALERDGLADSTVVILFSDHGYGLHRHKQFLYEGGIRMPLIIRGPGIPAGEVRDDLVSSIDIAPTTLGLLGLPIPGHMEGFDILKAGHRPREYVIAARDRCDYTIEKIRAVVTPRYKYLRNYLTDRPFMQPSYKDPWPVSIRFREMMAAGEMNETQRIFFGETKPAEELYDLENDPDEIHNLAGDPAHADALARHRLILADWIDATGDQGQQTEADAGLIQALYRWREKCVNPEYDHLRHLIEPAAD
;
A
#
# COMPACT_ATOMS: atom_id res chain seq x y z
N MET A 1 -58.28 45.58 -41.98
CA MET A 1 -58.21 45.65 -43.45
C MET A 1 -58.07 44.21 -43.88
N ASP A 2 -59.07 43.75 -44.21
CA ASP A 2 -59.83 43.21 -45.34
C ASP A 2 -59.53 41.73 -45.57
N THR A 3 -60.48 40.90 -45.25
CA THR A 3 -61.66 40.34 -46.00
C THR A 3 -61.24 39.68 -47.33
N GLN A 4 -61.59 38.43 -47.63
CA GLN A 4 -62.87 37.82 -47.97
C GLN A 4 -62.60 36.37 -48.36
N ARG A 5 -63.32 35.35 -47.84
CA ARG A 5 -64.64 34.86 -48.25
C ARG A 5 -64.71 34.12 -49.58
N LEU A 6 -65.27 32.89 -49.47
CA LEU A 6 -66.23 32.19 -50.34
C LEU A 6 -65.59 31.24 -51.39
N GLN A 7 -66.07 30.03 -51.68
CA GLN A 7 -67.42 29.44 -51.70
C GLN A 7 -67.38 27.93 -51.95
N ARG A 8 -68.30 27.27 -51.43
CA ARG A 8 -69.03 26.02 -51.51
C ARG A 8 -68.99 25.20 -52.84
N GLY A 9 -68.94 23.89 -52.71
CA GLY A 9 -69.92 22.86 -53.06
C GLY A 9 -69.56 21.98 -54.22
N PRO A 10 -70.24 20.85 -54.58
CA PRO A 10 -70.79 19.84 -53.67
C PRO A 10 -70.39 18.36 -54.07
N THR A 11 -70.62 17.48 -53.15
CA THR A 11 -70.99 16.01 -53.23
C THR A 11 -70.75 15.20 -54.48
N ARG A 12 -70.01 14.09 -54.38
CA ARG A 12 -70.37 12.80 -55.01
C ARG A 12 -69.95 11.62 -54.11
N TRP A 13 -70.95 10.72 -53.88
CA TRP A 13 -70.84 9.43 -53.26
C TRP A 13 -70.08 8.46 -54.15
N ALA A 14 -69.19 7.67 -53.65
CA ALA A 14 -68.76 6.41 -54.23
C ALA A 14 -68.48 5.37 -53.10
N VAL A 15 -69.17 4.29 -53.30
CA VAL A 15 -69.25 3.11 -52.48
C VAL A 15 -67.95 2.27 -52.53
N GLY A 16 -67.55 1.75 -51.39
CA GLY A 16 -67.03 0.38 -51.33
C GLY A 16 -65.54 0.19 -51.32
N ASN A 17 -65.02 -0.23 -50.24
CA ASN A 17 -64.36 -1.51 -50.03
C ASN A 17 -63.80 -1.61 -48.62
N LEU A 18 -64.40 -2.41 -47.80
CA LEU A 18 -63.86 -2.83 -46.51
C LEU A 18 -62.66 -3.77 -46.78
N LEU A 19 -61.47 -3.29 -46.60
CA LEU A 19 -60.29 -4.14 -46.45
C LEU A 19 -60.07 -4.39 -44.97
N VAL A 20 -60.37 -5.63 -44.53
CA VAL A 20 -60.04 -6.13 -43.20
C VAL A 20 -58.55 -6.31 -43.11
N LEU A 21 -57.84 -5.41 -42.50
CA LEU A 21 -56.45 -5.57 -42.09
C LEU A 21 -56.39 -6.47 -40.83
N ALA A 22 -56.06 -7.74 -41.03
CA ALA A 22 -55.66 -8.64 -39.95
C ALA A 22 -54.27 -8.17 -39.41
N VAL A 23 -54.28 -7.48 -38.30
CA VAL A 23 -53.04 -7.15 -37.54
C VAL A 23 -52.57 -8.46 -36.88
N LEU A 24 -51.54 -9.10 -37.49
CA LEU A 24 -50.77 -10.13 -36.81
C LEU A 24 -50.03 -9.46 -35.64
N ALA A 25 -50.59 -9.65 -34.43
CA ALA A 25 -49.89 -9.37 -33.18
C ALA A 25 -48.72 -10.37 -33.07
N ALA A 26 -47.56 -10.01 -33.62
CA ALA A 26 -46.33 -10.69 -33.34
C ALA A 26 -46.08 -10.50 -31.83
N GLY A 27 -46.25 -11.56 -31.05
CA GLY A 27 -45.91 -11.59 -29.63
C GLY A 27 -44.49 -11.20 -29.43
N ILE A 28 -44.26 -9.99 -28.95
CA ILE A 28 -42.97 -9.59 -28.38
C ILE A 28 -42.84 -10.36 -27.08
N SER A 29 -42.14 -11.51 -27.14
CA SER A 29 -41.68 -12.17 -25.90
C SER A 29 -40.85 -11.19 -25.13
N PRO A 30 -41.12 -10.97 -23.82
CA PRO A 30 -40.24 -10.13 -23.02
C PRO A 30 -38.82 -10.73 -23.09
N GLN A 31 -37.88 -9.99 -23.65
CA GLN A 31 -36.47 -10.33 -23.51
C GLN A 31 -36.21 -10.44 -22.00
N GLN A 32 -35.94 -11.65 -21.54
CA GLN A 32 -35.40 -11.85 -20.21
C GLN A 32 -34.12 -11.03 -20.16
N THR A 33 -34.15 -9.90 -19.47
CA THR A 33 -32.96 -9.18 -19.06
C THR A 33 -32.18 -10.15 -18.19
N VAL A 34 -31.13 -10.76 -18.75
CA VAL A 34 -30.17 -11.50 -17.94
C VAL A 34 -29.63 -10.48 -16.95
N ALA A 35 -29.98 -10.66 -15.69
CA ALA A 35 -29.44 -9.83 -14.64
C ALA A 35 -27.91 -9.86 -14.74
N ALA A 36 -27.27 -8.69 -14.69
CA ALA A 36 -25.82 -8.65 -14.64
C ALA A 36 -25.32 -9.56 -13.49
N PRO A 37 -24.27 -10.34 -13.72
CA PRO A 37 -23.73 -11.18 -12.64
C PRO A 37 -23.46 -10.31 -11.40
N ALA A 38 -23.77 -10.84 -10.22
CA ALA A 38 -23.49 -10.15 -8.97
C ALA A 38 -21.99 -9.84 -8.89
N PRO A 39 -21.58 -8.68 -8.36
CA PRO A 39 -20.17 -8.35 -8.21
C PRO A 39 -19.48 -9.40 -7.32
N PRO A 40 -18.21 -9.73 -7.57
CA PRO A 40 -17.46 -10.65 -6.74
C PRO A 40 -17.25 -10.07 -5.34
N ASN A 41 -16.95 -10.94 -4.37
CA ASN A 41 -16.33 -10.52 -3.13
C ASN A 41 -14.89 -10.09 -3.39
N VAL A 42 -14.34 -9.21 -2.56
CA VAL A 42 -12.92 -8.83 -2.61
C VAL A 42 -12.28 -9.09 -1.26
N LEU A 43 -11.23 -9.91 -1.25
CA LEU A 43 -10.45 -10.23 -0.06
C LEU A 43 -9.00 -9.77 -0.24
N TRP A 44 -8.54 -8.89 0.65
CA TRP A 44 -7.13 -8.55 0.76
C TRP A 44 -6.43 -9.49 1.74
N ILE A 45 -5.37 -10.14 1.29
CA ILE A 45 -4.36 -10.78 2.16
C ILE A 45 -3.24 -9.76 2.29
N TYR A 46 -3.24 -9.00 3.38
CA TYR A 46 -2.36 -7.87 3.57
C TYR A 46 -1.19 -8.24 4.48
N LEU A 47 0.01 -8.29 3.89
CA LEU A 47 1.23 -8.74 4.57
C LEU A 47 1.93 -7.56 5.25
N GLU A 48 2.55 -7.82 6.40
CA GLU A 48 3.29 -6.84 7.18
C GLU A 48 4.80 -7.08 7.08
N ASP A 49 5.59 -6.06 6.69
CA ASP A 49 7.06 -6.11 6.59
C ASP A 49 7.56 -7.28 5.70
N VAL A 50 6.95 -7.53 4.54
CA VAL A 50 7.25 -8.69 3.68
C VAL A 50 7.83 -8.24 2.35
N SER A 51 9.09 -8.62 2.07
CA SER A 51 9.67 -8.59 0.74
C SER A 51 9.16 -9.77 -0.11
N GLY A 52 9.08 -9.59 -1.42
CA GLY A 52 8.48 -10.57 -2.34
C GLY A 52 9.37 -11.74 -2.70
N TRP A 53 10.13 -12.30 -1.77
CA TRP A 53 11.03 -13.43 -1.98
C TRP A 53 10.27 -14.77 -1.92
N PHE A 54 9.36 -14.94 -2.88
CA PHE A 54 8.54 -16.16 -3.04
C PHE A 54 9.05 -17.01 -4.19
N SER A 55 8.80 -18.33 -4.14
CA SER A 55 9.26 -19.24 -5.20
C SER A 55 8.66 -18.89 -6.56
N CYS A 56 7.41 -18.41 -6.64
CA CYS A 56 6.82 -17.92 -7.90
C CYS A 56 7.52 -16.65 -8.46
N ALA A 57 8.32 -15.96 -7.65
CA ALA A 57 9.12 -14.81 -8.06
C ALA A 57 10.58 -15.18 -8.40
N GLY A 58 10.95 -16.46 -8.35
CA GLY A 58 12.26 -16.98 -8.66
C GLY A 58 13.15 -17.26 -7.44
N GLU A 59 12.61 -17.15 -6.22
CA GLU A 59 13.34 -17.55 -5.02
C GLU A 59 13.52 -19.07 -4.97
N THR A 60 14.72 -19.51 -4.63
CA THR A 60 15.07 -20.94 -4.60
C THR A 60 15.41 -21.48 -3.21
N LEU A 61 15.67 -20.58 -2.25
CA LEU A 61 16.07 -20.97 -0.89
C LEU A 61 14.91 -21.55 -0.09
N ILE A 62 13.68 -21.12 -0.38
CA ILE A 62 12.45 -21.61 0.26
C ILE A 62 11.42 -22.00 -0.80
N GLN A 63 10.39 -22.73 -0.35
CA GLN A 63 9.20 -23.03 -1.16
C GLN A 63 7.99 -22.37 -0.53
N THR A 64 7.15 -21.76 -1.39
CA THR A 64 5.91 -21.06 -1.00
C THR A 64 4.73 -21.58 -1.82
N PRO A 65 4.36 -22.89 -1.69
CA PRO A 65 3.45 -23.55 -2.60
C PRO A 65 2.04 -22.96 -2.65
N ASN A 66 1.56 -22.37 -1.57
CA ASN A 66 0.23 -21.76 -1.52
C ASN A 66 0.20 -20.40 -2.24
N ILE A 67 1.24 -19.60 -2.08
CA ILE A 67 1.42 -18.34 -2.80
C ILE A 67 1.70 -18.63 -4.29
N ASP A 68 2.47 -19.67 -4.59
CA ASP A 68 2.73 -20.12 -5.97
C ASP A 68 1.44 -20.57 -6.66
N ARG A 69 0.56 -21.30 -5.95
CA ARG A 69 -0.77 -21.66 -6.45
C ARG A 69 -1.61 -20.42 -6.72
N LEU A 70 -1.62 -19.45 -5.81
CA LEU A 70 -2.33 -18.19 -6.00
C LEU A 70 -1.83 -17.44 -7.25
N ALA A 71 -0.53 -17.42 -7.50
CA ALA A 71 0.08 -16.83 -8.69
C ALA A 71 -0.24 -17.61 -9.98
N ALA A 72 -0.25 -18.95 -9.92
CA ALA A 72 -0.57 -19.79 -11.04
C ALA A 72 -2.05 -19.72 -11.45
N GLU A 73 -2.95 -19.52 -10.50
CA GLU A 73 -4.39 -19.35 -10.70
C GLU A 73 -4.80 -17.89 -10.97
N GLY A 74 -3.86 -16.93 -10.96
CA GLY A 74 -4.11 -15.51 -11.10
C GLY A 74 -3.03 -14.77 -11.88
N THR A 75 -2.98 -13.47 -11.70
CA THR A 75 -2.02 -12.55 -12.31
C THR A 75 -1.02 -12.06 -11.25
N ARG A 76 0.28 -12.21 -11.52
CA ARG A 76 1.37 -11.69 -10.69
C ARG A 76 1.95 -10.41 -11.33
N PHE A 77 2.07 -9.35 -10.52
CA PHE A 77 2.69 -8.09 -10.93
C PHE A 77 4.13 -8.02 -10.43
N THR A 78 5.08 -7.74 -11.32
CA THR A 78 6.51 -7.71 -10.98
C THR A 78 7.02 -6.36 -10.54
N ARG A 79 6.23 -5.29 -10.79
CA ARG A 79 6.60 -3.89 -10.53
C ARG A 79 5.51 -3.15 -9.76
N PHE A 80 5.11 -3.73 -8.62
CA PHE A 80 4.22 -3.08 -7.66
C PHE A 80 5.05 -2.33 -6.62
N TYR A 81 4.79 -1.03 -6.48
CA TYR A 81 5.53 -0.14 -5.59
C TYR A 81 4.61 0.48 -4.55
N THR A 82 5.05 0.44 -3.30
CA THR A 82 4.35 1.14 -2.21
C THR A 82 4.71 2.62 -2.18
N SER A 83 3.74 3.45 -1.83
CA SER A 83 3.88 4.92 -1.79
C SER A 83 4.81 5.42 -0.68
N ALA A 84 5.13 4.55 0.30
CA ALA A 84 6.09 4.80 1.36
C ALA A 84 6.76 3.49 1.81
N GLY A 85 7.96 3.57 2.37
CA GLY A 85 8.68 2.42 2.93
C GLY A 85 8.30 2.10 4.38
N VAL A 86 7.12 2.55 4.88
CA VAL A 86 6.72 2.39 6.28
C VAL A 86 5.22 2.21 6.43
N CYS A 87 4.82 1.38 7.42
CA CYS A 87 3.46 0.84 7.53
C CYS A 87 2.36 1.91 7.54
N SER A 88 2.30 2.81 8.52
CA SER A 88 1.12 3.68 8.67
C SER A 88 0.95 4.68 7.53
N ALA A 89 2.04 5.16 6.94
CA ALA A 89 1.98 6.03 5.77
C ALA A 89 1.45 5.29 4.54
N THR A 90 2.03 4.10 4.22
CA THR A 90 1.53 3.24 3.13
C THR A 90 0.08 2.84 3.35
N ARG A 91 -0.26 2.39 4.57
CA ARG A 91 -1.63 1.92 4.87
C ARG A 91 -2.66 3.04 4.75
N SER A 92 -2.30 4.27 5.18
CA SER A 92 -3.16 5.44 4.97
C SER A 92 -3.37 5.72 3.48
N ALA A 93 -2.30 5.71 2.68
CA ALA A 93 -2.37 5.94 1.24
C ALA A 93 -3.25 4.88 0.53
N VAL A 94 -3.06 3.59 0.88
CA VAL A 94 -3.87 2.49 0.32
C VAL A 94 -5.35 2.65 0.66
N MET A 95 -5.69 3.03 1.91
CA MET A 95 -7.09 3.23 2.32
C MET A 95 -7.75 4.42 1.67
N LEU A 96 -6.97 5.46 1.35
CA LEU A 96 -7.46 6.67 0.70
C LEU A 96 -7.41 6.60 -0.84
N GLY A 97 -6.71 5.60 -1.40
CA GLY A 97 -6.47 5.52 -2.84
C GLY A 97 -5.70 6.72 -3.38
N ALA A 98 -4.92 7.41 -2.53
CA ALA A 98 -4.20 8.64 -2.84
C ALA A 98 -2.86 8.67 -2.10
N MET A 99 -1.93 9.51 -2.56
CA MET A 99 -0.64 9.67 -1.90
C MET A 99 -0.84 10.18 -0.46
N GLN A 100 -0.08 9.64 0.48
CA GLN A 100 -0.13 10.05 1.88
C GLN A 100 0.21 11.54 2.09
N THR A 101 0.95 12.12 1.17
CA THR A 101 1.34 13.53 1.19
C THR A 101 0.22 14.48 0.75
N THR A 102 -0.74 14.01 0.00
CA THR A 102 -1.90 14.81 -0.45
C THR A 102 -2.79 15.21 0.71
N PHE A 103 -2.97 14.33 1.69
CA PHE A 103 -3.83 14.58 2.85
C PHE A 103 -3.06 14.79 4.16
N GLY A 104 -1.75 15.03 4.08
CA GLY A 104 -0.91 15.29 5.27
C GLY A 104 -0.72 14.07 6.19
N VAL A 105 -1.06 12.86 5.73
CA VAL A 105 -0.98 11.61 6.51
C VAL A 105 0.36 10.87 6.31
N HIS A 106 1.41 11.61 5.97
CA HIS A 106 2.72 11.07 5.60
C HIS A 106 3.64 10.76 6.79
N ASN A 107 3.45 11.40 7.93
CA ASN A 107 4.30 11.20 9.11
C ASN A 107 3.88 9.96 9.90
N HIS A 108 4.80 9.02 10.07
CA HIS A 108 4.53 7.73 10.71
C HIS A 108 3.97 7.89 12.13
N ARG A 109 2.79 7.27 12.37
CA ARG A 109 2.06 7.26 13.65
C ARG A 109 1.55 8.62 14.13
N SER A 110 1.26 9.54 13.22
CA SER A 110 0.75 10.88 13.56
C SER A 110 -0.70 10.88 14.08
N SER A 111 -1.47 9.79 13.93
CA SER A 111 -2.82 9.68 14.50
C SER A 111 -2.87 9.34 15.99
N ARG A 112 -1.72 9.06 16.61
CA ARG A 112 -1.69 8.60 18.00
C ARG A 112 -1.62 9.77 18.95
N ASN A 113 -2.69 9.99 19.73
CA ASN A 113 -2.74 11.02 20.76
C ASN A 113 -1.76 10.70 21.92
N SER A 114 -0.48 10.97 21.68
CA SER A 114 0.61 10.69 22.63
C SER A 114 0.64 11.66 23.80
N ALA A 115 0.00 12.83 23.66
CA ALA A 115 -0.11 13.87 24.68
C ALA A 115 -1.41 13.79 25.49
N LYS A 116 -2.14 12.68 25.42
CA LYS A 116 -3.43 12.48 26.10
C LYS A 116 -3.32 12.76 27.60
N GLY A 117 -4.26 13.54 28.12
CA GLY A 117 -4.30 13.94 29.53
C GLY A 117 -3.33 15.06 29.91
N THR A 118 -2.64 15.68 28.97
CA THR A 118 -1.79 16.87 29.17
C THR A 118 -2.46 18.11 28.60
N LYS A 119 -1.83 19.30 28.79
CA LYS A 119 -2.28 20.56 28.16
C LYS A 119 -2.24 20.54 26.63
N HIS A 120 -1.62 19.55 26.05
CA HIS A 120 -1.51 19.33 24.60
C HIS A 120 -2.35 18.14 24.11
N ASP A 121 -3.37 17.74 24.87
CA ASP A 121 -4.28 16.65 24.50
C ASP A 121 -4.90 16.92 23.13
N GLY A 122 -4.83 15.95 22.23
CA GLY A 122 -5.36 16.04 20.87
C GLY A 122 -4.57 16.89 19.87
N ILE A 123 -3.52 17.61 20.31
CA ILE A 123 -2.71 18.44 19.40
C ILE A 123 -2.05 17.57 18.32
N GLY A 124 -2.02 18.04 17.08
CA GLY A 124 -1.35 17.35 15.96
C GLY A 124 -2.07 16.08 15.48
N MET A 125 -3.30 15.82 15.94
CA MET A 125 -4.15 14.78 15.38
C MET A 125 -4.63 15.20 13.99
N ILE A 126 -4.51 14.30 13.00
CA ILE A 126 -4.88 14.60 11.62
C ILE A 126 -6.31 14.15 11.37
N HIS A 127 -7.15 15.08 10.96
CA HIS A 127 -8.51 14.81 10.49
C HIS A 127 -8.55 14.92 8.98
N LEU A 128 -9.20 13.97 8.32
CA LEU A 128 -9.38 14.02 6.87
C LEU A 128 -10.32 15.18 6.49
N PRO A 129 -10.10 15.84 5.36
CA PRO A 129 -11.02 16.86 4.86
C PRO A 129 -12.43 16.30 4.62
N ASP A 130 -13.44 17.16 4.71
CA ASP A 130 -14.82 16.81 4.38
C ASP A 130 -14.93 16.20 2.98
N GLY A 131 -15.64 15.08 2.87
CA GLY A 131 -15.81 14.35 1.61
C GLY A 131 -14.69 13.37 1.26
N VAL A 132 -13.58 13.34 1.99
CA VAL A 132 -12.54 12.31 1.86
C VAL A 132 -12.94 11.11 2.69
N VAL A 133 -13.38 10.04 2.03
CA VAL A 133 -13.91 8.84 2.68
C VAL A 133 -12.98 7.65 2.41
N PRO A 134 -12.43 6.99 3.44
CA PRO A 134 -11.61 5.79 3.28
C PRO A 134 -12.37 4.62 2.66
N LEU A 135 -11.65 3.76 1.93
CA LEU A 135 -12.22 2.63 1.18
C LEU A 135 -13.21 1.76 1.98
N PRO A 136 -12.91 1.28 3.21
CA PRO A 136 -13.87 0.42 3.92
C PRO A 136 -15.18 1.15 4.23
N GLN A 137 -15.09 2.40 4.67
CA GLN A 137 -16.27 3.23 4.95
C GLN A 137 -17.08 3.49 3.68
N TRP A 138 -16.41 3.75 2.54
CA TRP A 138 -17.08 3.91 1.25
C TRP A 138 -17.81 2.64 0.81
N CYS A 139 -17.17 1.47 0.92
CA CYS A 139 -17.78 0.17 0.64
C CYS A 139 -19.04 -0.05 1.49
N ARG A 140 -18.95 0.22 2.78
CA ARG A 140 -20.06 0.06 3.73
C ARG A 140 -21.24 0.99 3.43
N GLN A 141 -20.96 2.25 3.09
CA GLN A 141 -21.99 3.22 2.66
C GLN A 141 -22.74 2.79 1.40
N HIS A 142 -22.12 1.91 0.58
CA HIS A 142 -22.72 1.35 -0.64
C HIS A 142 -23.26 -0.09 -0.45
N GLY A 143 -23.47 -0.53 0.80
CA GLY A 143 -24.12 -1.80 1.10
C GLY A 143 -23.22 -3.05 0.98
N VAL A 144 -21.90 -2.87 0.86
CA VAL A 144 -20.93 -3.97 0.89
C VAL A 144 -20.59 -4.29 2.35
N PHE A 145 -20.66 -5.57 2.73
CA PHE A 145 -20.23 -6.02 4.05
C PHE A 145 -18.73 -5.88 4.21
N THR A 146 -18.26 -5.31 5.31
CA THR A 146 -16.83 -5.00 5.50
C THR A 146 -16.25 -5.65 6.74
N PHE A 147 -15.04 -6.19 6.64
CA PHE A 147 -14.36 -6.76 7.80
C PHE A 147 -12.84 -6.55 7.78
N ASN A 148 -12.22 -6.57 8.96
CA ASN A 148 -10.77 -6.55 9.15
C ASN A 148 -10.36 -7.62 10.17
N GLU A 149 -9.98 -8.80 9.69
CA GLU A 149 -9.45 -9.88 10.52
C GLU A 149 -7.96 -9.68 10.75
N GLY A 150 -7.49 -9.89 12.00
CA GLY A 150 -6.13 -9.55 12.42
C GLY A 150 -5.99 -8.12 12.93
N GLY A 151 -7.00 -7.26 12.74
CA GLY A 151 -7.23 -6.01 13.47
C GLY A 151 -6.13 -4.96 13.39
N LYS A 152 -5.27 -4.96 12.35
CA LYS A 152 -4.32 -3.87 12.18
C LYS A 152 -5.00 -2.63 11.60
N ASP A 153 -4.95 -1.54 12.36
CA ASP A 153 -5.56 -0.24 12.12
C ASP A 153 -4.53 0.90 12.18
N ASP A 154 -3.35 0.68 11.61
CA ASP A 154 -2.21 1.59 11.67
C ASP A 154 -2.36 2.71 10.61
N PHE A 155 -3.33 3.61 10.80
CA PHE A 155 -3.57 4.77 9.94
C PHE A 155 -3.07 6.05 10.60
N ASN A 156 -2.72 7.07 9.80
CA ASN A 156 -2.18 8.36 10.24
C ASN A 156 -3.25 9.46 10.33
N PHE A 157 -4.52 9.10 10.34
CA PHE A 157 -5.65 10.02 10.51
C PHE A 157 -6.59 9.50 11.60
N VAL A 158 -7.42 10.38 12.14
CA VAL A 158 -8.46 10.03 13.12
C VAL A 158 -9.60 9.30 12.42
N PHE A 159 -10.04 8.18 12.98
CA PHE A 159 -11.11 7.36 12.43
C PHE A 159 -11.83 6.60 13.54
N ASP A 160 -13.06 6.16 13.26
CA ASP A 160 -13.77 5.18 14.08
C ASP A 160 -13.86 3.85 13.32
N LEU A 161 -13.44 2.76 13.97
CA LEU A 161 -13.50 1.42 13.38
C LEU A 161 -14.94 0.96 13.14
N ASP A 162 -15.88 1.44 13.92
CA ASP A 162 -17.30 1.10 13.77
C ASP A 162 -17.91 1.76 12.52
N ASP A 163 -17.27 2.82 11.98
CA ASP A 163 -17.63 3.39 10.69
C ASP A 163 -17.02 2.60 9.52
N PHE A 164 -15.91 1.89 9.76
CA PHE A 164 -15.15 1.19 8.72
C PHE A 164 -15.64 -0.24 8.51
N TYR A 165 -15.91 -0.98 9.61
CA TYR A 165 -16.09 -2.42 9.54
C TYR A 165 -17.35 -2.87 10.26
N ASP A 166 -18.11 -3.77 9.60
CA ASP A 166 -19.19 -4.52 10.22
C ASP A 166 -18.64 -5.58 11.18
N PHE A 167 -17.43 -6.09 10.90
CA PHE A 167 -16.72 -7.03 11.77
C PHE A 167 -15.22 -6.68 11.88
N CYS A 168 -14.79 -6.33 13.10
CA CYS A 168 -13.39 -6.07 13.41
C CYS A 168 -13.10 -6.49 14.85
N PRO A 169 -12.53 -7.69 15.11
CA PRO A 169 -12.31 -8.19 16.46
C PRO A 169 -11.15 -7.47 17.15
N ARG A 170 -11.42 -6.33 17.77
CA ARG A 170 -10.45 -5.48 18.49
C ARG A 170 -9.72 -6.20 19.62
N SER A 171 -10.36 -7.20 20.22
CA SER A 171 -9.83 -7.91 21.41
C SER A 171 -8.66 -8.83 21.11
N ARG A 172 -8.41 -9.17 19.86
CA ARG A 172 -7.37 -10.11 19.47
C ARG A 172 -5.99 -9.48 19.33
N GLY A 173 -5.90 -8.15 19.31
CA GLY A 173 -4.65 -7.42 19.13
C GLY A 173 -3.92 -7.93 17.89
N TRP A 174 -2.64 -7.62 17.76
CA TRP A 174 -1.74 -8.29 16.82
C TRP A 174 -1.52 -9.73 17.30
N GLY A 175 -2.60 -10.50 17.36
CA GLY A 175 -2.54 -11.89 17.83
C GLY A 175 -1.97 -12.81 16.76
N PRO A 176 -1.40 -13.92 17.22
CA PRO A 176 -1.09 -15.03 16.37
C PRO A 176 -2.42 -15.60 15.91
N ALA A 177 -2.38 -16.28 14.87
CA ALA A 177 -3.49 -17.08 14.43
C ALA A 177 -4.76 -16.23 14.26
N LEU A 178 -4.78 -15.67 13.16
CA LEU A 178 -5.95 -15.94 12.39
C LEU A 178 -6.28 -17.40 12.61
N THR A 179 -7.08 -17.68 13.59
CA THR A 179 -8.03 -18.73 13.35
C THR A 179 -8.85 -18.19 12.19
N VAL A 180 -8.40 -18.43 10.95
CA VAL A 180 -9.24 -18.25 9.79
C VAL A 180 -10.33 -19.31 9.90
N ALA A 181 -11.15 -19.14 10.91
CA ALA A 181 -12.33 -19.95 11.11
C ALA A 181 -13.37 -19.66 10.02
N GLY A 182 -13.07 -18.70 9.11
CA GLY A 182 -14.04 -18.24 8.12
C GLY A 182 -15.21 -17.51 8.73
N ASP A 183 -15.13 -17.07 9.98
CA ASP A 183 -16.25 -16.42 10.66
C ASP A 183 -16.38 -14.94 10.30
N CYS A 184 -15.29 -14.34 9.81
CA CYS A 184 -15.25 -12.91 9.50
C CYS A 184 -16.21 -12.49 8.37
N TRP A 185 -16.56 -13.37 7.45
CA TRP A 185 -17.52 -13.11 6.36
C TRP A 185 -18.93 -13.70 6.60
N LYS A 186 -19.15 -14.40 7.73
CA LYS A 186 -20.43 -15.05 8.02
C LYS A 186 -21.54 -14.09 8.46
N GLY A 187 -21.19 -12.90 8.93
CA GLY A 187 -22.14 -11.89 9.40
C GLY A 187 -22.89 -11.16 8.28
N ARG A 188 -22.55 -11.42 6.99
CA ARG A 188 -23.19 -10.75 5.86
C ARG A 188 -24.58 -11.33 5.56
N GLU A 189 -25.41 -10.53 4.92
CA GLU A 189 -26.69 -10.99 4.40
C GLU A 189 -26.52 -11.99 3.22
N PRO A 190 -27.46 -12.91 2.99
CA PRO A 190 -27.42 -13.79 1.83
C PRO A 190 -27.30 -13.01 0.50
N GLY A 191 -26.28 -13.32 -0.30
CA GLY A 191 -26.02 -12.65 -1.58
C GLY A 191 -25.34 -11.28 -1.46
N GLN A 192 -25.09 -10.77 -0.26
CA GLN A 192 -24.34 -9.55 -0.05
C GLN A 192 -22.86 -9.78 -0.36
N ALA A 193 -22.28 -8.95 -1.24
CA ALA A 193 -20.84 -8.95 -1.49
C ALA A 193 -20.09 -8.41 -0.26
N PHE A 194 -18.84 -8.86 -0.08
CA PHE A 194 -17.97 -8.32 0.97
C PHE A 194 -16.69 -7.70 0.41
N PHE A 195 -16.16 -6.73 1.14
CA PHE A 195 -14.79 -6.29 1.14
C PHE A 195 -14.14 -6.67 2.46
N GLY A 196 -13.15 -7.53 2.43
CA GLY A 196 -12.47 -8.01 3.62
C GLY A 196 -10.97 -7.83 3.58
N GLN A 197 -10.39 -7.65 4.76
CA GLN A 197 -8.95 -7.65 4.96
C GLN A 197 -8.57 -8.74 5.95
N VAL A 198 -7.59 -9.56 5.55
CA VAL A 198 -6.92 -10.49 6.44
C VAL A 198 -5.47 -10.02 6.60
N GLN A 199 -5.13 -9.59 7.82
CA GLN A 199 -3.83 -8.97 8.13
C GLN A 199 -2.87 -10.02 8.66
N LEU A 200 -1.84 -10.39 7.91
CA LEU A 200 -0.83 -11.35 8.34
C LEU A 200 0.37 -10.69 9.01
N ALA A 201 0.93 -11.31 10.04
CA ALA A 201 2.08 -10.80 10.76
C ALA A 201 3.34 -10.73 9.88
N GLY A 202 3.43 -11.57 8.86
CA GLY A 202 4.50 -11.54 7.87
C GLY A 202 5.89 -11.54 8.48
N GLY A 203 6.72 -10.57 8.15
CA GLY A 203 8.07 -10.41 8.68
C GLY A 203 8.16 -10.00 10.17
N LYS A 204 7.03 -9.93 10.88
CA LYS A 204 6.97 -9.53 12.31
C LYS A 204 6.62 -10.65 13.26
N TYR A 205 6.66 -11.91 12.86
CA TYR A 205 6.54 -13.03 13.80
C TYR A 205 7.57 -12.90 14.92
N GLY A 206 7.21 -13.29 16.14
CA GLY A 206 8.08 -13.27 17.30
C GLY A 206 8.56 -11.89 17.76
N ARG A 207 8.13 -10.79 17.15
CA ARG A 207 8.53 -9.45 17.55
C ARG A 207 7.48 -8.80 18.44
N GLY A 208 7.87 -8.46 19.67
CA GLY A 208 6.97 -7.85 20.66
C GLY A 208 5.89 -8.83 21.15
N ARG A 209 4.63 -8.36 21.28
CA ARG A 209 3.49 -9.20 21.70
C ARG A 209 2.80 -9.92 20.52
N ARG A 210 3.51 -10.04 19.40
CA ARG A 210 2.95 -10.63 18.17
C ARG A 210 3.14 -12.13 18.16
N ALA A 211 2.54 -12.76 17.15
CA ALA A 211 2.58 -14.19 16.90
C ALA A 211 3.87 -14.88 17.36
N SER A 212 3.76 -16.12 17.77
CA SER A 212 4.92 -16.95 18.10
C SER A 212 5.99 -16.85 17.02
N PRO A 213 7.28 -16.92 17.35
CA PRO A 213 8.35 -16.94 16.37
C PRO A 213 8.08 -17.96 15.27
N ALA A 214 8.46 -17.65 14.05
CA ALA A 214 8.46 -18.62 12.97
C ALA A 214 9.48 -19.74 13.32
N PRO A 215 9.18 -21.01 13.03
CA PRO A 215 10.15 -22.07 13.15
C PRO A 215 11.36 -21.82 12.26
N GLN A 216 12.56 -22.13 12.72
CA GLN A 216 13.73 -22.06 11.88
C GLN A 216 13.71 -23.21 10.86
N VAL A 217 13.61 -22.87 9.59
CA VAL A 217 13.61 -23.81 8.46
C VAL A 217 14.77 -23.58 7.50
N VAL A 218 15.36 -22.38 7.51
CA VAL A 218 16.44 -21.99 6.59
C VAL A 218 17.80 -22.09 7.25
N ASP A 219 18.75 -22.72 6.55
CA ASP A 219 20.15 -22.71 6.95
C ASP A 219 20.74 -21.30 6.78
N ARG A 220 21.21 -20.70 7.87
CA ARG A 220 21.78 -19.35 7.87
C ARG A 220 23.05 -19.25 7.01
N ALA A 221 23.77 -20.35 6.82
CA ALA A 221 24.94 -20.39 5.95
C ALA A 221 24.59 -20.27 4.46
N ALA A 222 23.37 -20.70 4.07
CA ALA A 222 22.89 -20.64 2.70
C ALA A 222 22.23 -19.30 2.32
N VAL A 223 22.03 -18.40 3.29
CA VAL A 223 21.32 -17.12 3.06
C VAL A 223 22.11 -16.21 2.11
N PRO A 224 21.52 -15.72 1.01
CA PRO A 224 22.17 -14.72 0.17
C PRO A 224 22.24 -13.36 0.90
N VAL A 225 23.43 -12.78 0.97
CA VAL A 225 23.65 -11.47 1.58
C VAL A 225 23.85 -10.44 0.46
N PRO A 226 22.98 -9.45 0.32
CA PRO A 226 23.16 -8.37 -0.65
C PRO A 226 24.49 -7.62 -0.43
N PRO A 227 25.14 -7.12 -1.50
CA PRO A 227 26.50 -6.55 -1.42
C PRO A 227 26.60 -5.28 -0.56
N TYR A 228 25.49 -4.59 -0.34
CA TYR A 228 25.42 -3.42 0.54
C TYR A 228 25.38 -3.75 2.04
N TYR A 229 25.35 -5.03 2.42
CA TYR A 229 25.54 -5.46 3.81
C TYR A 229 26.88 -6.15 4.01
N PRO A 230 27.50 -6.02 5.18
CA PRO A 230 28.57 -6.91 5.57
C PRO A 230 28.01 -8.33 5.77
N ASP A 231 28.76 -9.32 5.26
CA ASP A 231 28.41 -10.72 5.44
C ASP A 231 28.85 -11.21 6.83
N ILE A 232 27.95 -11.01 7.80
CA ILE A 232 28.16 -11.33 9.22
C ILE A 232 26.99 -12.16 9.78
N PRO A 233 27.19 -12.88 10.87
CA PRO A 233 26.15 -13.73 11.46
C PRO A 233 24.84 -13.00 11.75
N GLU A 234 24.88 -11.76 12.23
CA GLU A 234 23.72 -10.96 12.57
C GLU A 234 22.88 -10.62 11.34
N VAL A 235 23.51 -10.36 10.20
CA VAL A 235 22.83 -10.10 8.91
C VAL A 235 22.19 -11.39 8.40
N ARG A 236 22.97 -12.48 8.37
CA ARG A 236 22.49 -13.82 7.95
C ARG A 236 21.31 -14.29 8.81
N GLU A 237 21.39 -14.10 10.13
CA GLU A 237 20.31 -14.41 11.05
C GLU A 237 19.05 -13.59 10.73
N TRP A 238 19.20 -12.28 10.48
CA TRP A 238 18.06 -11.42 10.20
C TRP A 238 17.38 -11.77 8.89
N ILE A 239 18.14 -11.96 7.81
CA ILE A 239 17.62 -12.35 6.50
C ILE A 239 17.03 -13.76 6.55
N GLY A 240 17.73 -14.72 7.15
CA GLY A 240 17.26 -16.11 7.30
C GLY A 240 15.97 -16.18 8.12
N TYR A 241 15.85 -15.40 9.19
CA TYR A 241 14.61 -15.30 9.94
C TYR A 241 13.46 -14.72 9.12
N HIS A 242 13.74 -13.80 8.20
CA HIS A 242 12.71 -13.32 7.27
C HIS A 242 12.22 -14.44 6.35
N TYR A 243 13.10 -15.27 5.81
CA TYR A 243 12.71 -16.47 5.04
C TYR A 243 11.86 -17.44 5.85
N ASP A 244 12.21 -17.69 7.12
CA ASP A 244 11.37 -18.50 8.02
C ASP A 244 9.96 -17.90 8.17
N CYS A 245 9.88 -16.58 8.29
CA CYS A 245 8.60 -15.86 8.33
C CYS A 245 7.79 -16.00 7.02
N LEU A 246 8.45 -16.04 5.87
CA LEU A 246 7.77 -16.21 4.57
C LEU A 246 7.17 -17.61 4.44
N VAL A 247 7.86 -18.66 4.88
CA VAL A 247 7.32 -20.03 4.91
C VAL A 247 6.07 -20.07 5.80
N LYS A 248 6.14 -19.46 6.98
CA LYS A 248 4.97 -19.39 7.88
C LYS A 248 3.82 -18.57 7.28
N THR A 249 4.13 -17.51 6.55
CA THR A 249 3.14 -16.69 5.86
C THR A 249 2.44 -17.49 4.75
N ASP A 250 3.20 -18.29 4.00
CA ASP A 250 2.66 -19.18 2.96
C ASP A 250 1.66 -20.19 3.52
N GLU A 251 1.99 -20.84 4.65
CA GLU A 251 1.05 -21.74 5.36
C GLU A 251 -0.28 -21.03 5.68
N GLN A 252 -0.21 -19.80 6.18
CA GLN A 252 -1.42 -19.02 6.51
C GLN A 252 -2.22 -18.60 5.28
N VAL A 253 -1.54 -18.28 4.17
CA VAL A 253 -2.22 -18.05 2.89
C VAL A 253 -2.99 -19.32 2.48
N GLY A 254 -2.38 -20.50 2.63
CA GLY A 254 -3.06 -21.78 2.39
C GLY A 254 -4.30 -21.99 3.25
N GLU A 255 -4.23 -21.65 4.54
CA GLU A 255 -5.39 -21.73 5.47
C GLU A 255 -6.53 -20.81 5.03
N ILE A 256 -6.23 -19.58 4.55
CA ILE A 256 -7.22 -18.62 4.05
C ILE A 256 -7.90 -19.16 2.78
N LEU A 257 -7.12 -19.63 1.81
CA LEU A 257 -7.65 -20.17 0.57
C LEU A 257 -8.53 -21.40 0.82
N ALA A 258 -8.09 -22.32 1.70
CA ALA A 258 -8.89 -23.47 2.12
C ALA A 258 -10.19 -23.08 2.83
N ALA A 259 -10.20 -21.99 3.60
CA ALA A 259 -11.42 -21.48 4.22
C ALA A 259 -12.42 -20.96 3.18
N LEU A 260 -11.97 -20.24 2.15
CA LEU A 260 -12.82 -19.80 1.03
C LEU A 260 -13.40 -21.00 0.26
N GLU A 261 -12.59 -22.03 0.01
CA GLU A 261 -13.03 -23.26 -0.67
C GLU A 261 -14.09 -24.00 0.18
N ARG A 262 -13.82 -24.23 1.45
CA ARG A 262 -14.75 -24.90 2.39
C ARG A 262 -16.10 -24.21 2.48
N ASP A 263 -16.11 -22.86 2.44
CA ASP A 263 -17.33 -22.07 2.58
C ASP A 263 -18.01 -21.79 1.23
N GLY A 264 -17.50 -22.37 0.10
CA GLY A 264 -18.05 -22.24 -1.25
C GLY A 264 -17.91 -20.82 -1.83
N LEU A 265 -16.90 -20.06 -1.38
CA LEU A 265 -16.69 -18.67 -1.77
C LEU A 265 -15.52 -18.49 -2.76
N ALA A 266 -14.72 -19.53 -3.01
CA ALA A 266 -13.49 -19.45 -3.80
C ALA A 266 -13.75 -18.90 -5.22
N ASP A 267 -14.81 -19.37 -5.89
CA ASP A 267 -15.14 -19.00 -7.28
C ASP A 267 -15.83 -17.63 -7.39
N SER A 268 -16.30 -17.08 -6.27
CA SER A 268 -16.96 -15.78 -6.21
C SER A 268 -16.14 -14.70 -5.51
N THR A 269 -14.88 -14.97 -5.18
CA THR A 269 -14.02 -14.03 -4.46
C THR A 269 -12.75 -13.71 -5.26
N VAL A 270 -12.49 -12.42 -5.46
CA VAL A 270 -11.18 -11.94 -5.91
C VAL A 270 -10.29 -11.76 -4.69
N VAL A 271 -9.16 -12.48 -4.68
CA VAL A 271 -8.12 -12.40 -3.65
C VAL A 271 -7.00 -11.50 -4.17
N ILE A 272 -6.62 -10.48 -3.39
CA ILE A 272 -5.50 -9.58 -3.66
C ILE A 272 -4.49 -9.75 -2.53
N LEU A 273 -3.35 -10.37 -2.84
CA LEU A 273 -2.23 -10.52 -1.91
C LEU A 273 -1.19 -9.45 -2.19
N PHE A 274 -0.82 -8.66 -1.18
CA PHE A 274 0.21 -7.62 -1.27
C PHE A 274 0.81 -7.29 0.09
N SER A 275 1.97 -6.59 0.09
CA SER A 275 2.67 -6.15 1.31
C SER A 275 2.63 -4.63 1.47
N ASP A 276 2.74 -4.17 2.72
CA ASP A 276 2.79 -2.74 3.05
C ASP A 276 4.15 -2.08 2.79
N HIS A 277 5.25 -2.79 2.91
CA HIS A 277 6.63 -2.41 2.59
C HIS A 277 7.57 -3.58 2.83
N GLY A 278 8.85 -3.42 2.50
CA GLY A 278 9.86 -4.45 2.66
C GLY A 278 10.19 -4.81 4.11
N TYR A 279 10.95 -5.91 4.28
CA TYR A 279 11.29 -6.45 5.59
C TYR A 279 12.11 -5.49 6.46
N GLY A 280 12.23 -5.82 7.75
CA GLY A 280 12.64 -4.88 8.80
C GLY A 280 14.06 -4.33 8.73
N LEU A 281 14.98 -4.86 7.91
CA LEU A 281 16.39 -4.46 7.91
C LEU A 281 16.61 -3.05 7.33
N HIS A 282 17.79 -2.48 7.56
CA HIS A 282 18.20 -1.21 6.97
C HIS A 282 18.22 -1.30 5.44
N ARG A 283 18.07 -0.18 4.70
CA ARG A 283 17.85 -0.10 3.25
C ARG A 283 16.50 -0.66 2.74
N HIS A 284 15.78 -1.43 3.56
CA HIS A 284 14.44 -1.90 3.25
C HIS A 284 13.40 -1.02 3.98
N LYS A 285 12.88 -1.49 5.11
CA LYS A 285 11.88 -0.70 5.87
C LYS A 285 12.40 0.69 6.21
N GLN A 286 11.58 1.71 5.96
CA GLN A 286 11.84 3.15 6.08
C GLN A 286 12.62 3.77 4.93
N PHE A 287 13.06 3.01 3.93
CA PHE A 287 13.83 3.52 2.81
C PHE A 287 13.09 3.33 1.48
N LEU A 288 13.43 4.16 0.47
CA LEU A 288 12.77 4.17 -0.83
C LEU A 288 13.55 3.39 -1.90
N TYR A 289 14.52 2.56 -1.49
CA TYR A 289 15.19 1.61 -2.38
C TYR A 289 14.24 0.45 -2.75
N GLU A 290 14.62 -0.32 -3.78
CA GLU A 290 13.81 -1.48 -4.25
C GLU A 290 13.40 -2.38 -3.09
N GLY A 291 14.33 -2.70 -2.20
CA GLY A 291 14.06 -3.52 -1.04
C GLY A 291 13.01 -2.95 -0.07
N GLY A 292 12.79 -1.63 -0.09
CA GLY A 292 11.83 -0.95 0.80
C GLY A 292 10.44 -0.78 0.21
N ILE A 293 10.33 -0.59 -1.11
CA ILE A 293 9.08 -0.18 -1.75
C ILE A 293 8.60 -1.08 -2.90
N ARG A 294 9.46 -1.92 -3.53
CA ARG A 294 9.02 -2.88 -4.53
C ARG A 294 8.52 -4.16 -3.87
N MET A 295 7.20 -4.30 -3.84
CA MET A 295 6.52 -5.31 -3.04
C MET A 295 5.81 -6.35 -3.92
N PRO A 296 5.45 -7.53 -3.35
CA PRO A 296 4.64 -8.50 -4.06
C PRO A 296 3.22 -7.98 -4.28
N LEU A 297 2.65 -8.30 -5.45
CA LEU A 297 1.23 -8.16 -5.75
C LEU A 297 0.79 -9.34 -6.60
N ILE A 298 -0.21 -10.08 -6.12
CA ILE A 298 -0.86 -11.18 -6.83
C ILE A 298 -2.37 -11.00 -6.71
N ILE A 299 -3.07 -11.10 -7.84
CA ILE A 299 -4.53 -10.99 -7.90
C ILE A 299 -5.09 -12.26 -8.55
N ARG A 300 -6.02 -12.94 -7.87
CA ARG A 300 -6.66 -14.17 -8.34
C ARG A 300 -8.16 -14.12 -8.11
N GLY A 301 -8.94 -14.63 -9.04
CA GLY A 301 -10.40 -14.76 -8.87
C GLY A 301 -11.18 -14.67 -10.16
N PRO A 302 -12.50 -14.55 -10.09
CA PRO A 302 -13.35 -14.45 -11.29
C PRO A 302 -12.96 -13.25 -12.16
N GLY A 303 -12.78 -13.51 -13.46
CA GLY A 303 -12.40 -12.50 -14.44
C GLY A 303 -10.91 -12.13 -14.47
N ILE A 304 -10.08 -12.73 -13.61
CA ILE A 304 -8.64 -12.52 -13.59
C ILE A 304 -7.93 -13.60 -14.42
N PRO A 305 -7.05 -13.24 -15.38
CA PRO A 305 -6.28 -14.21 -16.15
C PRO A 305 -5.38 -15.06 -15.24
N ALA A 306 -5.42 -16.39 -15.45
CA ALA A 306 -4.58 -17.32 -14.72
C ALA A 306 -3.19 -17.44 -15.34
N GLY A 307 -2.14 -17.51 -14.52
CA GLY A 307 -0.75 -17.69 -14.93
C GLY A 307 -0.15 -16.46 -15.64
N GLU A 308 -0.83 -15.31 -15.64
CA GLU A 308 -0.30 -14.09 -16.24
C GLU A 308 0.77 -13.44 -15.36
N VAL A 309 1.81 -12.93 -16.00
CA VAL A 309 2.84 -12.11 -15.37
C VAL A 309 2.85 -10.74 -16.03
N ARG A 310 2.54 -9.70 -15.27
CA ARG A 310 2.52 -8.31 -15.73
C ARG A 310 3.72 -7.55 -15.15
N ASP A 311 4.38 -6.78 -16.02
CA ASP A 311 5.56 -5.96 -15.65
C ASP A 311 5.29 -4.46 -15.72
N ASP A 312 4.06 -4.05 -15.88
CA ASP A 312 3.64 -2.66 -15.80
C ASP A 312 3.82 -2.09 -14.38
N LEU A 313 4.08 -0.78 -14.32
CA LEU A 313 4.22 -0.08 -13.05
C LEU A 313 2.85 0.07 -12.36
N VAL A 314 2.75 -0.42 -11.13
CA VAL A 314 1.57 -0.32 -10.28
C VAL A 314 1.95 0.35 -8.96
N SER A 315 1.15 1.30 -8.52
CA SER A 315 1.30 1.96 -7.22
C SER A 315 0.35 1.37 -6.18
N SER A 316 0.74 1.35 -4.92
CA SER A 316 -0.14 0.89 -3.84
C SER A 316 -1.44 1.70 -3.71
N ILE A 317 -1.47 2.93 -4.19
CA ILE A 317 -2.69 3.74 -4.23
C ILE A 317 -3.71 3.24 -5.28
N ASP A 318 -3.30 2.36 -6.20
CA ASP A 318 -4.17 1.75 -7.21
C ASP A 318 -5.04 0.61 -6.65
N ILE A 319 -4.69 0.08 -5.49
CA ILE A 319 -5.39 -1.07 -4.87
C ILE A 319 -6.83 -0.72 -4.47
N ALA A 320 -7.06 0.48 -3.91
CA ALA A 320 -8.41 0.91 -3.53
C ALA A 320 -9.34 1.12 -4.74
N PRO A 321 -9.00 1.91 -5.77
CA PRO A 321 -9.86 2.05 -6.94
C PRO A 321 -10.05 0.74 -7.71
N THR A 322 -9.05 -0.15 -7.75
CA THR A 322 -9.19 -1.51 -8.31
C THR A 322 -10.22 -2.33 -7.53
N THR A 323 -10.18 -2.26 -6.19
CA THR A 323 -11.17 -2.92 -5.33
C THR A 323 -12.58 -2.40 -5.60
N LEU A 324 -12.74 -1.08 -5.74
CA LEU A 324 -14.05 -0.48 -6.08
C LEU A 324 -14.54 -0.88 -7.47
N GLY A 325 -13.63 -0.92 -8.46
CA GLY A 325 -13.96 -1.40 -9.81
C GLY A 325 -14.46 -2.85 -9.82
N LEU A 326 -13.80 -3.75 -9.07
CA LEU A 326 -14.22 -5.15 -8.90
C LEU A 326 -15.59 -5.26 -8.24
N LEU A 327 -15.88 -4.43 -7.25
CA LEU A 327 -17.18 -4.37 -6.56
C LEU A 327 -18.27 -3.66 -7.36
N GLY A 328 -17.94 -3.09 -8.54
CA GLY A 328 -18.87 -2.32 -9.35
C GLY A 328 -19.29 -0.99 -8.71
N LEU A 329 -18.49 -0.46 -7.79
CA LEU A 329 -18.75 0.78 -7.07
C LEU A 329 -18.12 1.99 -7.75
N PRO A 330 -18.71 3.20 -7.60
CA PRO A 330 -18.08 4.42 -8.10
C PRO A 330 -16.79 4.72 -7.34
N ILE A 331 -15.77 5.18 -8.07
CA ILE A 331 -14.49 5.61 -7.50
C ILE A 331 -14.63 7.07 -7.06
N PRO A 332 -14.40 7.40 -5.77
CA PRO A 332 -14.46 8.78 -5.28
C PRO A 332 -13.44 9.70 -5.98
N GLY A 333 -13.82 10.95 -6.21
CA GLY A 333 -12.99 11.91 -6.92
C GLY A 333 -11.71 12.34 -6.20
N HIS A 334 -11.55 12.01 -4.91
CA HIS A 334 -10.32 12.26 -4.16
C HIS A 334 -9.26 11.17 -4.36
N MET A 335 -9.60 10.02 -4.95
CA MET A 335 -8.65 8.96 -5.24
C MET A 335 -7.78 9.32 -6.44
N GLU A 336 -6.47 9.20 -6.29
CA GLU A 336 -5.43 9.47 -7.32
C GLU A 336 -5.00 8.18 -8.02
N GLY A 337 -5.32 7.04 -7.43
CA GLY A 337 -5.04 5.72 -7.99
C GLY A 337 -5.94 5.37 -9.16
N PHE A 338 -5.57 4.33 -9.90
CA PHE A 338 -6.31 3.81 -11.06
C PHE A 338 -6.83 2.41 -10.77
N ASP A 339 -7.96 2.06 -11.37
CA ASP A 339 -8.38 0.67 -11.49
C ASP A 339 -7.53 -0.03 -12.57
N ILE A 340 -6.54 -0.82 -12.13
CA ILE A 340 -5.55 -1.49 -12.99
C ILE A 340 -6.13 -2.69 -13.76
N LEU A 341 -7.35 -3.10 -13.43
CA LEU A 341 -8.06 -4.20 -14.08
C LEU A 341 -9.14 -3.71 -15.05
N LYS A 342 -9.40 -2.41 -15.07
CA LYS A 342 -10.38 -1.81 -15.98
C LYS A 342 -9.99 -2.03 -17.43
N ALA A 343 -10.97 -2.42 -18.26
CA ALA A 343 -10.75 -2.53 -19.69
C ALA A 343 -10.21 -1.22 -20.30
N GLY A 344 -9.10 -1.31 -21.04
CA GLY A 344 -8.41 -0.15 -21.60
C GLY A 344 -7.56 0.65 -20.62
N HIS A 345 -7.29 0.11 -19.42
CA HIS A 345 -6.30 0.68 -18.51
C HIS A 345 -4.95 0.90 -19.22
N ARG A 346 -4.35 2.07 -19.00
CA ARG A 346 -3.00 2.39 -19.50
C ARG A 346 -2.02 2.32 -18.32
N PRO A 347 -0.95 1.53 -18.44
CA PRO A 347 0.09 1.47 -17.42
C PRO A 347 0.65 2.86 -17.10
N ARG A 348 1.09 3.05 -15.87
CA ARG A 348 1.78 4.26 -15.43
C ARG A 348 3.14 4.38 -16.13
N GLU A 349 3.53 5.58 -16.51
CA GLU A 349 4.89 5.86 -16.98
C GLU A 349 5.89 5.93 -15.81
N TYR A 350 5.40 6.28 -14.62
CA TYR A 350 6.19 6.34 -13.39
C TYR A 350 5.31 6.12 -12.16
N VAL A 351 5.96 5.76 -11.07
CA VAL A 351 5.38 5.77 -9.72
C VAL A 351 6.20 6.67 -8.80
N ILE A 352 5.54 7.25 -7.81
CA ILE A 352 6.16 8.11 -6.79
C ILE A 352 6.11 7.38 -5.44
N ALA A 353 7.19 7.53 -4.67
CA ALA A 353 7.19 7.18 -3.26
C ALA A 353 7.79 8.33 -2.43
N ALA A 354 7.31 8.46 -1.20
CA ALA A 354 7.72 9.52 -0.29
C ALA A 354 8.09 8.95 1.09
N ARG A 355 9.17 9.48 1.66
CA ARG A 355 9.57 9.26 3.04
C ARG A 355 9.63 10.60 3.75
N ASP A 356 8.93 10.69 4.86
CA ASP A 356 8.95 11.82 5.79
C ASP A 356 9.30 11.33 7.19
N ARG A 357 8.98 12.06 8.26
CA ARG A 357 9.30 11.65 9.62
C ARG A 357 8.81 10.23 9.92
N CYS A 358 9.71 9.41 10.46
CA CYS A 358 9.37 8.08 10.94
C CYS A 358 9.62 7.97 12.45
N ASP A 359 8.54 7.91 13.23
CA ASP A 359 8.56 8.02 14.68
C ASP A 359 9.23 9.34 15.11
N TYR A 360 10.47 9.29 15.60
CA TYR A 360 11.25 10.47 16.03
C TYR A 360 12.34 10.86 15.04
N THR A 361 12.57 10.07 13.99
CA THR A 361 13.59 10.33 12.96
C THR A 361 13.04 11.26 11.90
N ILE A 362 13.53 12.49 11.84
CA ILE A 362 13.11 13.47 10.83
C ILE A 362 13.87 13.24 9.54
N GLU A 363 13.12 12.99 8.47
CA GLU A 363 13.65 12.76 7.14
C GLU A 363 12.71 13.36 6.09
N LYS A 364 13.24 13.63 4.89
CA LYS A 364 12.46 14.04 3.73
C LYS A 364 13.14 13.53 2.46
N ILE A 365 12.52 12.52 1.84
CA ILE A 365 12.99 11.92 0.58
C ILE A 365 11.81 11.72 -0.35
N ARG A 366 12.02 11.94 -1.65
CA ARG A 366 11.07 11.60 -2.71
C ARG A 366 11.75 10.71 -3.73
N ALA A 367 11.04 9.71 -4.21
CA ALA A 367 11.51 8.80 -5.25
C ALA A 367 10.58 8.85 -6.47
N VAL A 368 11.17 8.83 -7.65
CA VAL A 368 10.51 8.60 -8.94
C VAL A 368 11.04 7.30 -9.50
N VAL A 369 10.16 6.36 -9.78
CA VAL A 369 10.52 5.06 -10.40
C VAL A 369 9.89 5.01 -11.78
N THR A 370 10.71 4.81 -12.80
CA THR A 370 10.32 4.53 -14.19
C THR A 370 10.67 3.07 -14.53
N PRO A 371 10.32 2.53 -15.69
CA PRO A 371 10.64 1.15 -16.01
C PRO A 371 12.12 0.77 -15.89
N ARG A 372 13.04 1.70 -16.11
CA ARG A 372 14.48 1.43 -16.06
C ARG A 372 15.20 2.14 -14.92
N TYR A 373 14.81 3.36 -14.56
CA TYR A 373 15.55 4.18 -13.61
C TYR A 373 14.76 4.47 -12.36
N LYS A 374 15.47 4.56 -11.24
CA LYS A 374 14.98 5.16 -10.00
C LYS A 374 15.81 6.38 -9.66
N TYR A 375 15.11 7.49 -9.40
CA TYR A 375 15.67 8.73 -8.91
C TYR A 375 15.20 8.99 -7.49
N LEU A 376 16.14 9.38 -6.60
CA LEU A 376 15.82 9.83 -5.25
C LEU A 376 16.31 11.27 -5.05
N ARG A 377 15.44 12.11 -4.50
CA ARG A 377 15.77 13.45 -4.00
C ARG A 377 15.83 13.41 -2.49
N ASN A 378 17.02 13.62 -1.92
CA ASN A 378 17.26 13.78 -0.50
C ASN A 378 17.28 15.27 -0.16
N TYR A 379 16.35 15.72 0.69
CA TYR A 379 16.24 17.13 1.04
C TYR A 379 17.09 17.50 2.26
N LEU A 380 17.29 16.55 3.20
CA LEU A 380 18.07 16.73 4.43
C LEU A 380 19.42 16.03 4.28
N THR A 381 20.38 16.72 3.64
CA THR A 381 21.70 16.17 3.30
C THR A 381 22.73 16.32 4.42
N ASP A 382 22.42 17.10 5.45
CA ASP A 382 23.25 17.37 6.63
C ASP A 382 23.34 16.21 7.62
N ARG A 383 22.67 15.12 7.34
CA ARG A 383 22.53 13.95 8.23
C ARG A 383 22.66 12.63 7.47
N PRO A 384 23.06 11.51 8.13
CA PRO A 384 23.24 10.22 7.49
C PRO A 384 21.92 9.56 7.07
N PHE A 385 21.98 8.52 6.22
CA PHE A 385 20.85 7.64 6.00
C PHE A 385 20.46 6.88 7.28
N MET A 386 21.45 6.44 8.04
CA MET A 386 21.26 5.69 9.29
C MET A 386 21.23 6.62 10.51
N GLN A 387 20.24 7.49 10.55
CA GLN A 387 19.94 8.32 11.72
C GLN A 387 19.50 7.46 12.91
N PRO A 388 19.54 7.99 14.14
CA PRO A 388 18.92 7.35 15.29
C PRO A 388 17.47 6.97 15.03
N SER A 389 17.10 5.72 15.33
CA SER A 389 15.78 5.19 15.07
C SER A 389 15.41 4.08 16.05
N TYR A 390 14.17 3.64 16.04
CA TYR A 390 13.73 2.52 16.88
C TYR A 390 14.45 1.19 16.56
N LYS A 391 15.24 1.14 15.48
CA LYS A 391 16.06 -0.02 15.12
C LYS A 391 17.40 -0.05 15.87
N ASP A 392 17.81 1.04 16.51
CA ASP A 392 19.12 1.14 17.17
C ASP A 392 19.40 0.04 18.21
N PRO A 393 18.41 -0.45 19.00
CA PRO A 393 18.64 -1.53 19.94
C PRO A 393 18.80 -2.92 19.30
N TRP A 394 18.64 -3.04 17.99
CA TRP A 394 18.74 -4.34 17.33
C TRP A 394 20.21 -4.80 17.24
N PRO A 395 20.52 -6.08 17.50
CA PRO A 395 21.90 -6.57 17.44
C PRO A 395 22.61 -6.21 16.13
N VAL A 396 21.94 -6.35 14.99
CA VAL A 396 22.48 -5.98 13.69
C VAL A 396 22.79 -4.49 13.57
N SER A 397 21.98 -3.62 14.14
CA SER A 397 22.20 -2.16 14.12
C SER A 397 23.40 -1.78 14.99
N ILE A 398 23.52 -2.38 16.17
CA ILE A 398 24.67 -2.22 17.06
C ILE A 398 25.95 -2.64 16.33
N ARG A 399 25.94 -3.84 15.72
CA ARG A 399 27.10 -4.36 15.01
C ARG A 399 27.49 -3.49 13.81
N PHE A 400 26.54 -2.96 13.07
CA PHE A 400 26.83 -2.02 11.97
C PHE A 400 27.54 -0.76 12.47
N ARG A 401 27.11 -0.17 13.59
CA ARG A 401 27.77 1.01 14.17
C ARG A 401 29.19 0.70 14.66
N GLU A 402 29.38 -0.45 15.29
CA GLU A 402 30.71 -0.92 15.73
C GLU A 402 31.65 -1.10 14.52
N MET A 403 31.23 -1.79 13.46
CA MET A 403 32.01 -2.00 12.25
C MET A 403 32.34 -0.69 11.55
N MET A 404 31.39 0.24 11.49
CA MET A 404 31.64 1.57 10.93
C MET A 404 32.71 2.32 11.72
N ALA A 405 32.61 2.33 13.05
CA ALA A 405 33.58 2.97 13.94
C ALA A 405 34.97 2.33 13.86
N ALA A 406 35.05 1.01 13.66
CA ALA A 406 36.29 0.26 13.50
C ALA A 406 36.89 0.34 12.08
N GLY A 407 36.18 0.93 11.10
CA GLY A 407 36.64 0.99 9.71
C GLY A 407 36.59 -0.37 8.98
N GLU A 408 35.77 -1.32 9.46
CA GLU A 408 35.66 -2.68 8.93
C GLU A 408 34.71 -2.79 7.70
N MET A 409 34.00 -1.72 7.33
CA MET A 409 33.10 -1.70 6.18
C MET A 409 33.84 -1.34 4.90
N ASN A 410 33.51 -2.02 3.79
CA ASN A 410 33.98 -1.64 2.45
C ASN A 410 33.29 -0.37 1.93
N GLU A 411 33.68 0.12 0.75
CA GLU A 411 33.17 1.36 0.18
C GLU A 411 31.63 1.33 -0.03
N THR A 412 31.12 0.26 -0.62
CA THR A 412 29.66 0.08 -0.86
C THR A 412 28.86 0.10 0.44
N GLN A 413 29.36 -0.60 1.46
CA GLN A 413 28.70 -0.66 2.77
C GLN A 413 28.71 0.69 3.47
N ARG A 414 29.83 1.45 3.37
CA ARG A 414 29.98 2.78 3.99
C ARG A 414 29.06 3.84 3.42
N ILE A 415 28.60 3.74 2.16
CA ILE A 415 27.67 4.71 1.56
C ILE A 415 26.46 4.94 2.47
N PHE A 416 25.91 3.87 3.01
CA PHE A 416 24.70 3.94 3.86
C PHE A 416 24.98 4.44 5.29
N PHE A 417 26.20 4.27 5.78
CA PHE A 417 26.59 4.60 7.15
C PHE A 417 27.43 5.87 7.27
N GLY A 418 27.65 6.60 6.16
CA GLY A 418 28.37 7.87 6.16
C GLY A 418 27.71 8.95 7.02
N GLU A 419 28.41 10.05 7.27
CA GLU A 419 27.90 11.16 8.11
C GLU A 419 26.83 12.01 7.39
N THR A 420 26.89 12.03 6.07
CA THR A 420 25.98 12.77 5.18
C THR A 420 25.47 11.87 4.07
N LYS A 421 24.53 12.36 3.28
CA LYS A 421 24.00 11.67 2.09
C LYS A 421 23.99 12.60 0.88
N PRO A 422 24.07 12.06 -0.36
CA PRO A 422 23.98 12.86 -1.56
C PRO A 422 22.59 13.52 -1.67
N ALA A 423 22.55 14.71 -2.28
CA ALA A 423 21.28 15.40 -2.53
C ALA A 423 20.41 14.65 -3.54
N GLU A 424 21.03 13.91 -4.45
CA GLU A 424 20.37 13.19 -5.53
C GLU A 424 21.02 11.83 -5.75
N GLU A 425 20.18 10.86 -6.06
CA GLU A 425 20.61 9.54 -6.46
C GLU A 425 19.86 9.13 -7.72
N LEU A 426 20.55 8.47 -8.65
CA LEU A 426 19.96 7.88 -9.86
C LEU A 426 20.52 6.49 -10.04
N TYR A 427 19.66 5.49 -10.18
CA TYR A 427 20.03 4.09 -10.33
C TYR A 427 19.41 3.50 -11.60
N ASP A 428 20.19 2.69 -12.34
CA ASP A 428 19.73 1.89 -13.47
C ASP A 428 19.29 0.52 -12.96
N LEU A 429 17.99 0.34 -12.73
CA LEU A 429 17.44 -0.87 -12.11
C LEU A 429 17.63 -2.15 -12.96
N GLU A 430 17.95 -2.03 -14.25
CA GLU A 430 18.24 -3.18 -15.11
C GLU A 430 19.67 -3.70 -14.91
N ASN A 431 20.64 -2.79 -14.69
CA ASN A 431 22.04 -3.12 -14.59
C ASN A 431 22.57 -3.08 -13.14
N ASP A 432 21.85 -2.41 -12.24
CA ASP A 432 22.19 -2.25 -10.82
C ASP A 432 20.95 -2.46 -9.93
N PRO A 433 20.42 -3.69 -9.87
CA PRO A 433 19.22 -3.99 -9.07
C PRO A 433 19.42 -3.80 -7.56
N ASP A 434 20.67 -3.76 -7.09
CA ASP A 434 21.03 -3.51 -5.69
C ASP A 434 21.19 -2.02 -5.37
N GLU A 435 21.08 -1.13 -6.38
CA GLU A 435 21.13 0.33 -6.23
C GLU A 435 22.44 0.79 -5.53
N ILE A 436 23.57 0.33 -6.03
CA ILE A 436 24.89 0.58 -5.45
C ILE A 436 25.59 1.76 -6.14
N HIS A 437 25.42 1.87 -7.48
CA HIS A 437 26.12 2.83 -8.31
C HIS A 437 25.26 4.05 -8.57
N ASN A 438 25.45 5.13 -7.78
CA ASN A 438 24.74 6.39 -7.98
C ASN A 438 25.23 7.10 -9.26
N LEU A 439 24.39 7.16 -10.28
CA LEU A 439 24.65 7.75 -11.60
C LEU A 439 24.31 9.26 -11.67
N ALA A 440 23.89 9.89 -10.58
CA ALA A 440 23.46 11.30 -10.60
C ALA A 440 24.60 12.28 -10.97
N GLY A 441 25.86 11.87 -10.80
CA GLY A 441 27.02 12.63 -11.21
C GLY A 441 27.61 12.25 -12.57
N ASP A 442 27.07 11.23 -13.24
CA ASP A 442 27.59 10.73 -14.52
C ASP A 442 26.97 11.49 -15.70
N PRO A 443 27.80 12.20 -16.51
CA PRO A 443 27.31 12.91 -17.69
C PRO A 443 26.59 12.03 -18.71
N ALA A 444 26.90 10.74 -18.79
CA ALA A 444 26.23 9.79 -19.68
C ALA A 444 24.74 9.58 -19.33
N HIS A 445 24.35 9.89 -18.11
CA HIS A 445 22.98 9.76 -17.58
C HIS A 445 22.29 11.10 -17.32
N ALA A 446 22.86 12.22 -17.78
CA ALA A 446 22.34 13.57 -17.53
C ALA A 446 20.88 13.77 -18.01
N ASP A 447 20.52 13.24 -19.19
CA ASP A 447 19.16 13.32 -19.72
C ASP A 447 18.17 12.53 -18.87
N ALA A 448 18.54 11.33 -18.41
CA ALA A 448 17.71 10.55 -17.51
C ALA A 448 17.48 11.27 -16.18
N LEU A 449 18.54 11.85 -15.61
CA LEU A 449 18.47 12.65 -14.39
C LEU A 449 17.54 13.87 -14.56
N ALA A 450 17.73 14.62 -15.66
CA ALA A 450 16.91 15.80 -15.96
C ALA A 450 15.40 15.46 -16.12
N ARG A 451 15.11 14.36 -16.82
CA ARG A 451 13.73 13.86 -16.97
C ARG A 451 13.10 13.53 -15.60
N HIS A 452 13.81 12.84 -14.74
CA HIS A 452 13.26 12.44 -13.43
C HIS A 452 13.07 13.63 -12.48
N ARG A 453 13.95 14.64 -12.56
CA ARG A 453 13.76 15.93 -11.85
C ARG A 453 12.47 16.62 -12.29
N LEU A 454 12.18 16.66 -13.60
CA LEU A 454 10.96 17.25 -14.13
C LEU A 454 9.72 16.47 -13.68
N ILE A 455 9.74 15.13 -13.77
CA ILE A 455 8.63 14.30 -13.28
C ILE A 455 8.33 14.60 -11.81
N LEU A 456 9.38 14.69 -10.97
CA LEU A 456 9.19 14.99 -9.55
C LEU A 456 8.62 16.39 -9.33
N ALA A 457 9.13 17.40 -10.04
CA ALA A 457 8.66 18.77 -9.93
C ALA A 457 7.19 18.90 -10.34
N ASP A 458 6.83 18.35 -11.50
CA ASP A 458 5.46 18.34 -12.01
C ASP A 458 4.49 17.64 -11.05
N TRP A 459 4.93 16.50 -10.44
CA TRP A 459 4.13 15.79 -9.47
C TRP A 459 3.92 16.61 -8.19
N ILE A 460 4.97 17.26 -7.66
CA ILE A 460 4.87 18.12 -6.46
C ILE A 460 3.88 19.24 -6.70
N ASP A 461 3.98 19.92 -7.87
CA ASP A 461 3.11 21.04 -8.22
C ASP A 461 1.66 20.57 -8.42
N ALA A 462 1.45 19.44 -9.09
CA ALA A 462 0.12 18.92 -9.38
C ALA A 462 -0.63 18.40 -8.14
N THR A 463 0.09 17.80 -7.16
CA THR A 463 -0.53 17.22 -5.97
C THR A 463 -0.48 18.11 -4.75
N GLY A 464 0.33 19.18 -4.77
CA GLY A 464 0.55 20.06 -3.62
C GLY A 464 1.20 19.31 -2.46
N ASP A 465 2.17 18.42 -2.72
CA ASP A 465 2.88 17.58 -1.74
C ASP A 465 3.10 18.30 -0.39
N GLN A 466 2.26 17.99 0.61
CA GLN A 466 2.32 18.62 1.93
C GLN A 466 3.61 18.30 2.68
N GLY A 467 4.29 17.22 2.33
CA GLY A 467 5.59 16.88 2.89
C GLY A 467 6.73 17.82 2.44
N GLN A 468 6.51 18.71 1.46
CA GLN A 468 7.47 19.78 1.14
C GLN A 468 7.53 20.86 2.23
N GLN A 469 6.44 21.03 2.97
CA GLN A 469 6.39 21.95 4.08
C GLN A 469 7.16 21.40 5.29
N THR A 470 7.67 22.30 6.14
CA THR A 470 8.20 21.91 7.45
C THR A 470 7.05 21.39 8.31
N GLU A 471 7.27 20.25 8.98
CA GLU A 471 6.26 19.70 9.88
C GLU A 471 5.92 20.72 10.97
N ALA A 472 4.63 20.95 11.18
CA ALA A 472 4.15 21.87 12.23
C ALA A 472 4.51 21.37 13.63
N ASP A 473 4.76 22.30 14.55
CA ASP A 473 5.06 22.03 15.97
C ASP A 473 4.08 21.05 16.61
N ALA A 474 2.82 21.12 16.22
CA ALA A 474 1.78 20.22 16.69
C ALA A 474 2.11 18.72 16.49
N GLY A 475 2.65 18.35 15.34
CA GLY A 475 3.09 16.98 15.05
C GLY A 475 4.37 16.60 15.79
N LEU A 476 5.31 17.53 15.88
CA LEU A 476 6.57 17.35 16.62
C LEU A 476 6.33 17.17 18.14
N ILE A 477 5.37 17.90 18.71
CA ILE A 477 4.96 17.76 20.11
C ILE A 477 4.43 16.34 20.38
N GLN A 478 3.62 15.76 19.49
CA GLN A 478 3.17 14.39 19.63
C GLN A 478 4.34 13.38 19.66
N ALA A 479 5.35 13.59 18.80
CA ALA A 479 6.55 12.77 18.78
C ALA A 479 7.37 12.93 20.07
N LEU A 480 7.55 14.15 20.57
CA LEU A 480 8.23 14.45 21.83
C LEU A 480 7.57 13.78 23.04
N TYR A 481 6.25 13.85 23.19
CA TYR A 481 5.54 13.17 24.28
C TYR A 481 5.68 11.65 24.23
N ARG A 482 5.83 11.10 23.04
CA ARG A 482 5.97 9.66 22.84
C ARG A 482 7.40 9.15 23.04
N TRP A 483 8.39 9.87 22.52
CA TRP A 483 9.75 9.39 22.34
C TRP A 483 10.79 10.13 23.19
N ARG A 484 10.41 11.29 23.76
CA ARG A 484 11.20 12.07 24.71
C ARG A 484 12.64 12.33 24.22
N GLU A 485 13.63 11.93 25.01
CA GLU A 485 15.07 12.08 24.74
C GLU A 485 15.55 11.45 23.41
N LYS A 486 14.77 10.57 22.82
CA LYS A 486 15.09 10.00 21.49
C LYS A 486 14.87 10.97 20.33
N CYS A 487 14.14 12.05 20.55
CA CYS A 487 13.91 13.10 19.57
C CYS A 487 15.16 14.01 19.47
N VAL A 488 16.22 13.52 18.83
CA VAL A 488 17.54 14.18 18.79
C VAL A 488 17.73 15.14 17.61
N ASN A 489 16.84 15.12 16.60
CA ASN A 489 16.96 16.02 15.46
C ASN A 489 16.75 17.49 15.88
N PRO A 490 17.45 18.45 15.21
CA PRO A 490 17.40 19.88 15.59
C PRO A 490 16.00 20.49 15.49
N GLU A 491 15.13 19.94 14.68
CA GLU A 491 13.74 20.39 14.55
C GLU A 491 12.96 20.29 15.87
N TYR A 492 13.41 19.50 16.82
CA TYR A 492 12.80 19.40 18.15
C TYR A 492 13.34 20.40 19.19
N ASP A 493 14.48 21.05 18.95
CA ASP A 493 15.22 21.79 20.00
C ASP A 493 14.38 22.88 20.66
N HIS A 494 13.62 23.64 19.89
CA HIS A 494 12.77 24.72 20.41
C HIS A 494 11.56 24.22 21.23
N LEU A 495 11.23 22.91 21.15
CA LEU A 495 10.08 22.29 21.82
C LEU A 495 10.48 21.43 23.03
N ARG A 496 11.78 21.14 23.27
CA ARG A 496 12.23 20.23 24.34
C ARG A 496 11.76 20.65 25.73
N HIS A 497 11.69 21.95 25.98
CA HIS A 497 11.19 22.50 27.27
C HIS A 497 9.76 22.05 27.61
N LEU A 498 8.99 21.52 26.65
CA LEU A 498 7.61 21.08 26.91
C LEU A 498 7.53 19.72 27.62
N ILE A 499 8.60 18.92 27.59
CA ILE A 499 8.67 17.57 28.18
C ILE A 499 9.72 17.46 29.29
N GLU A 500 10.58 18.48 29.46
CA GLU A 500 11.51 18.54 30.57
C GLU A 500 10.73 18.82 31.89
N PRO A 501 11.08 18.17 33.02
CA PRO A 501 10.56 18.57 34.31
C PRO A 501 10.90 20.04 34.48
N ALA A 502 9.94 20.84 34.99
CA ALA A 502 10.25 22.21 35.41
C ALA A 502 11.48 22.13 36.30
N ALA A 503 12.54 22.86 35.95
CA ALA A 503 13.68 23.00 36.84
C ALA A 503 13.17 23.57 38.15
N ASP A 504 13.31 22.80 39.25
CA ASP A 504 12.96 23.21 40.60
C ASP A 504 13.77 24.45 41.04
#